data_7cb46505f001a4280050b28026d8d5ba
#
_entry.id   7cb46505f001a4280050b28026d8d5ba
#
_cell.length_a   1.000
_cell.length_b   1.000
_cell.length_c   1.000
_cell.angle_alpha   90.00
_cell.angle_beta   90.00
_cell.angle_gamma   90.00
#
_symmetry.space_group_name_H-M   'P 1'
#
loop_
_entity.id
_entity.type
_entity.pdbx_description
1 polymer ?
#
loop_
_entity_poly.entity_id
_entity_poly.type
_entity_poly.pdbx_seq_one_letter_code
_entity_poly.pdbx_strand_id
1 'polypeptide(L)'
;HPSSIAQAALADFISEGFLSAHIRRMRALYSARQATLIELVRQELGGFLNLTPEDAGMHLLAELPKGLDDTQLSQDLRAAGVEAPPLSAFYDKTPSRSGFLLGYAGFGKTEMTNATRTLSRIIPKT
;
A
#
# COMPACT_ATOMS: atom_id res chain seq x y z
N HIS A 1 -8.65 -17.70 -29.80
CA HIS A 1 -7.70 -18.50 -29.01
C HIS A 1 -6.36 -18.59 -29.70
N PRO A 2 -5.25 -18.22 -29.03
CA PRO A 2 -3.95 -18.55 -29.56
C PRO A 2 -3.83 -20.07 -29.65
N SER A 3 -3.11 -20.53 -30.66
CA SER A 3 -2.87 -21.98 -30.80
C SER A 3 -2.03 -22.47 -29.63
N SER A 4 -2.16 -23.77 -29.30
CA SER A 4 -1.36 -24.40 -28.25
C SER A 4 0.15 -24.21 -28.47
N ILE A 5 0.58 -24.22 -29.73
CA ILE A 5 1.98 -24.03 -30.09
C ILE A 5 2.44 -22.61 -29.76
N ALA A 6 1.62 -21.61 -30.08
CA ALA A 6 1.93 -20.21 -29.80
C ALA A 6 1.98 -19.96 -28.28
N GLN A 7 1.07 -20.56 -27.53
CA GLN A 7 1.06 -20.44 -26.06
C GLN A 7 2.28 -21.11 -25.44
N ALA A 8 2.67 -22.29 -25.93
CA ALA A 8 3.86 -22.97 -25.44
C ALA A 8 5.14 -22.17 -25.72
N ALA A 9 5.26 -21.61 -26.93
CA ALA A 9 6.40 -20.77 -27.29
C ALA A 9 6.48 -19.52 -26.45
N LEU A 10 5.33 -18.88 -26.18
CA LEU A 10 5.26 -17.70 -25.31
C LEU A 10 5.64 -18.05 -23.87
N ALA A 11 5.15 -19.18 -23.38
CA ALA A 11 5.47 -19.64 -22.02
C ALA A 11 6.97 -19.91 -21.87
N ASP A 12 7.60 -20.58 -22.85
CA ASP A 12 9.03 -20.83 -22.87
C ASP A 12 9.83 -19.53 -22.88
N PHE A 13 9.45 -18.59 -23.72
CA PHE A 13 10.11 -17.28 -23.80
C PHE A 13 10.03 -16.57 -22.44
N ILE A 14 8.86 -16.58 -21.81
CA ILE A 14 8.69 -15.96 -20.50
C ILE A 14 9.52 -16.68 -19.45
N SER A 15 9.53 -18.04 -19.47
CA SER A 15 10.24 -18.82 -18.46
C SER A 15 11.76 -18.77 -18.60
N GLU A 16 12.28 -18.42 -19.78
CA GLU A 16 13.73 -18.40 -20.05
C GLU A 16 14.44 -17.11 -19.63
N GLY A 17 13.91 -16.40 -18.65
CA GLY A 17 14.60 -15.27 -18.04
C GLY A 17 13.89 -13.94 -18.17
N PHE A 18 13.03 -13.76 -19.19
CA PHE A 18 12.31 -12.51 -19.37
C PHE A 18 11.37 -12.23 -18.18
N LEU A 19 10.58 -13.22 -17.79
CA LEU A 19 9.69 -13.11 -16.64
C LEU A 19 10.47 -12.93 -15.36
N SER A 20 11.55 -13.68 -15.17
CA SER A 20 12.40 -13.54 -13.99
C SER A 20 12.98 -12.14 -13.86
N ALA A 21 13.47 -11.59 -14.98
CA ALA A 21 14.00 -10.23 -15.03
C ALA A 21 12.91 -9.20 -14.72
N HIS A 22 11.72 -9.38 -15.27
CA HIS A 22 10.58 -8.51 -15.02
C HIS A 22 10.18 -8.53 -13.54
N ILE A 23 10.07 -9.72 -12.96
CA ILE A 23 9.73 -9.87 -11.53
C ILE A 23 10.78 -9.18 -10.65
N ARG A 24 12.06 -9.36 -10.95
CA ARG A 24 13.13 -8.69 -10.19
C ARG A 24 13.01 -7.17 -10.26
N ARG A 25 12.74 -6.63 -11.45
CA ARG A 25 12.56 -5.18 -11.62
C ARG A 25 11.35 -4.67 -10.83
N MET A 26 10.24 -5.41 -10.86
CA MET A 26 9.04 -5.02 -10.12
C MET A 26 9.24 -5.09 -8.62
N ARG A 27 9.94 -6.12 -8.13
CA ARG A 27 10.28 -6.22 -6.71
C ARG A 27 11.17 -5.07 -6.25
N ALA A 28 12.17 -4.72 -7.06
CA ALA A 28 13.05 -3.61 -6.75
C ALA A 28 12.27 -2.28 -6.72
N LEU A 29 11.37 -2.08 -7.69
CA LEU A 29 10.53 -0.89 -7.76
C LEU A 29 9.60 -0.79 -6.54
N TYR A 30 8.93 -1.88 -6.19
CA TYR A 30 8.01 -1.90 -5.05
C TYR A 30 8.75 -1.72 -3.73
N SER A 31 9.92 -2.33 -3.59
CA SER A 31 10.76 -2.16 -2.42
C SER A 31 11.18 -0.70 -2.25
N ALA A 32 11.56 -0.04 -3.33
CA ALA A 32 11.91 1.38 -3.31
C ALA A 32 10.71 2.26 -2.96
N ARG A 33 9.54 1.97 -3.53
CA ARG A 33 8.31 2.70 -3.22
C ARG A 33 7.86 2.50 -1.77
N GLN A 34 7.99 1.30 -1.27
CA GLN A 34 7.71 1.00 0.14
C GLN A 34 8.60 1.83 1.05
N ALA A 35 9.90 1.84 0.81
CA ALA A 35 10.84 2.61 1.60
C ALA A 35 10.51 4.11 1.57
N THR A 36 10.15 4.63 0.38
CA THR A 36 9.75 6.03 0.22
C THR A 36 8.50 6.33 1.03
N LEU A 37 7.48 5.48 0.95
CA LEU A 37 6.24 5.69 1.69
C LEU A 37 6.47 5.66 3.20
N ILE A 38 7.25 4.70 3.68
CA ILE A 38 7.60 4.62 5.11
C ILE A 38 8.27 5.91 5.57
N GLU A 39 9.24 6.40 4.80
CA GLU A 39 9.95 7.63 5.16
C GLU A 39 9.02 8.84 5.17
N LEU A 40 8.17 8.97 4.17
CA LEU A 40 7.22 10.07 4.08
C LEU A 40 6.22 10.05 5.24
N VAL A 41 5.71 8.88 5.59
CA VAL A 41 4.79 8.75 6.73
C VAL A 41 5.50 9.13 8.03
N ARG A 42 6.75 8.71 8.20
CA ARG A 42 7.53 9.09 9.38
C ARG A 42 7.77 10.58 9.46
N GLN A 43 8.05 11.23 8.34
CA GLN A 43 8.28 12.69 8.29
C GLN A 43 7.02 13.46 8.66
N GLU A 44 5.87 13.04 8.16
CA GLU A 44 4.61 13.78 8.35
C GLU A 44 3.87 13.40 9.64
N LEU A 45 3.97 12.15 10.07
CA LEU A 45 3.18 11.63 11.20
C LEU A 45 4.03 11.09 12.34
N GLY A 46 5.35 11.04 12.16
CA GLY A 46 6.24 10.48 13.18
C GLY A 46 5.92 9.02 13.45
N GLY A 47 5.88 8.64 14.71
CA GLY A 47 5.54 7.28 15.12
C GLY A 47 4.07 7.05 15.38
N PHE A 48 3.20 7.99 14.98
CA PHE A 48 1.77 7.90 15.29
C PHE A 48 1.10 6.69 14.63
N LEU A 49 1.50 6.38 13.39
CA LEU A 49 1.06 5.15 12.71
C LEU A 49 2.10 4.07 12.89
N ASN A 50 1.65 2.88 13.28
CA ASN A 50 2.53 1.71 13.34
C ASN A 50 2.50 1.00 11.97
N LEU A 51 3.60 1.07 11.26
CA LEU A 51 3.70 0.58 9.89
C LEU A 51 4.26 -0.82 9.85
N THR A 52 3.56 -1.71 9.16
CA THR A 52 3.99 -3.10 8.93
C THR A 52 3.83 -3.43 7.45
N PRO A 53 4.90 -3.87 6.76
CA PRO A 53 4.76 -4.32 5.38
C PRO A 53 3.85 -5.56 5.30
N GLU A 54 2.99 -5.58 4.29
CA GLU A 54 2.20 -6.76 3.98
C GLU A 54 3.02 -7.75 3.17
N ASP A 55 2.78 -9.05 3.35
CA ASP A 55 3.51 -10.12 2.68
C ASP A 55 3.44 -10.06 1.16
N ALA A 56 2.33 -9.57 0.62
CA ALA A 56 2.18 -9.43 -0.84
C ALA A 56 3.09 -8.35 -1.44
N GLY A 57 3.67 -7.47 -0.63
CA GLY A 57 4.64 -6.48 -1.09
C GLY A 57 4.06 -5.29 -1.84
N MET A 58 2.76 -5.05 -1.72
CA MET A 58 2.07 -3.95 -2.43
C MET A 58 1.42 -2.94 -1.50
N HIS A 59 1.33 -3.26 -0.22
CA HIS A 59 0.64 -2.44 0.79
C HIS A 59 1.43 -2.39 2.08
N LEU A 60 1.21 -1.31 2.83
CA LEU A 60 1.61 -1.21 4.23
C LEU A 60 0.36 -1.26 5.09
N LEU A 61 0.43 -2.01 6.18
CA LEU A 61 -0.57 -1.91 7.24
C LEU A 61 -0.18 -0.73 8.13
N ALA A 62 -1.05 0.26 8.22
CA ALA A 62 -0.81 1.46 9.01
C ALA A 62 -1.78 1.48 10.17
N GLU A 63 -1.35 0.97 11.32
CA GLU A 63 -2.21 0.87 12.50
C GLU A 63 -2.29 2.20 13.24
N LEU A 64 -3.51 2.59 13.59
CA LEU A 64 -3.81 3.75 14.42
C LEU A 64 -3.77 3.39 15.90
N PRO A 65 -3.54 4.37 16.78
CA PRO A 65 -3.77 4.17 18.21
C PRO A 65 -5.22 3.79 18.47
N LYS A 66 -5.45 3.09 19.58
CA LYS A 66 -6.80 2.70 20.00
C LYS A 66 -7.69 3.91 20.18
N GLY A 67 -8.97 3.75 19.87
CA GLY A 67 -9.97 4.77 20.09
C GLY A 67 -10.29 5.64 18.87
N LEU A 68 -9.55 5.48 17.79
CA LEU A 68 -9.84 6.20 16.55
C LEU A 68 -10.67 5.33 15.61
N ASP A 69 -11.66 5.96 14.99
CA ASP A 69 -12.57 5.29 14.04
C ASP A 69 -11.95 5.31 12.64
N ASP A 70 -11.36 4.20 12.24
CA ASP A 70 -10.71 4.09 10.94
C ASP A 70 -11.71 4.13 9.78
N THR A 71 -12.94 3.69 9.99
CA THR A 71 -13.98 3.74 8.96
C THR A 71 -14.32 5.19 8.62
N GLN A 72 -14.52 6.03 9.64
CA GLN A 72 -14.82 7.43 9.43
C GLN A 72 -13.62 8.17 8.81
N LEU A 73 -12.42 7.91 9.33
CA LEU A 73 -11.20 8.53 8.79
C LEU A 73 -10.95 8.10 7.34
N SER A 74 -11.23 6.84 7.01
CA SER A 74 -11.11 6.34 5.64
C SER A 74 -12.04 7.10 4.70
N GLN A 75 -13.27 7.37 5.13
CA GLN A 75 -14.23 8.17 4.35
C GLN A 75 -13.75 9.60 4.17
N ASP A 76 -13.23 10.20 5.22
CA ASP A 76 -12.70 11.56 5.18
C ASP A 76 -11.49 11.67 4.23
N LEU A 77 -10.61 10.66 4.28
CA LEU A 77 -9.47 10.57 3.37
C LEU A 77 -9.90 10.42 1.92
N ARG A 78 -10.90 9.57 1.69
CA ARG A 78 -11.43 9.37 0.34
C ARG A 78 -12.01 10.66 -0.22
N ALA A 79 -12.73 11.41 0.58
CA ALA A 79 -13.26 12.71 0.18
C ALA A 79 -12.15 13.70 -0.17
N ALA A 80 -10.98 13.54 0.42
CA ALA A 80 -9.80 14.36 0.14
C ALA A 80 -8.90 13.78 -0.96
N GLY A 81 -9.33 12.70 -1.62
CA GLY A 81 -8.61 12.10 -2.73
C GLY A 81 -7.61 10.99 -2.36
N VAL A 82 -7.65 10.50 -1.13
CA VAL A 82 -6.74 9.43 -0.69
C VAL A 82 -7.53 8.15 -0.42
N GLU A 83 -7.21 7.11 -1.17
CA GLU A 83 -7.81 5.80 -0.99
C GLU A 83 -7.03 5.03 0.07
N ALA A 84 -7.62 4.91 1.25
CA ALA A 84 -7.01 4.23 2.39
C ALA A 84 -8.06 3.37 3.08
N PRO A 85 -8.30 2.14 2.56
CA PRO A 85 -9.31 1.26 3.15
C PRO A 85 -9.05 1.00 4.62
N PRO A 86 -10.10 0.96 5.46
CA PRO A 86 -9.90 0.76 6.89
C PRO A 86 -9.60 -0.70 7.22
N LEU A 87 -8.69 -0.93 8.15
CA LEU A 87 -8.35 -2.28 8.59
C LEU A 87 -9.54 -2.98 9.22
N SER A 88 -10.41 -2.25 9.91
CA SER A 88 -11.60 -2.83 10.55
C SER A 88 -12.54 -3.53 9.56
N ALA A 89 -12.50 -3.16 8.27
CA ALA A 89 -13.29 -3.82 7.24
C ALA A 89 -12.81 -5.24 6.95
N PHE A 90 -11.55 -5.56 7.28
CA PHE A 90 -10.96 -6.87 7.06
C PHE A 90 -10.92 -7.75 8.29
N TYR A 91 -11.15 -7.18 9.48
CA TYR A 91 -11.11 -7.89 10.75
C TYR A 91 -12.48 -7.82 11.42
N ASP A 92 -13.33 -8.76 11.04
CA ASP A 92 -14.76 -8.76 11.30
C ASP A 92 -15.19 -8.86 12.77
N LYS A 93 -14.42 -9.55 13.57
CA LYS A 93 -14.91 -9.99 14.89
C LYS A 93 -14.09 -9.47 16.07
N THR A 94 -13.01 -8.79 15.80
CA THR A 94 -12.21 -8.18 16.85
C THR A 94 -11.83 -6.79 16.40
N PRO A 95 -12.60 -5.78 16.78
CA PRO A 95 -12.27 -4.39 16.45
C PRO A 95 -11.07 -3.89 17.24
N SER A 96 -10.16 -4.77 17.62
CA SER A 96 -8.96 -4.40 18.34
C SER A 96 -7.92 -3.72 17.45
N ARG A 97 -8.07 -3.83 16.12
CA ARG A 97 -7.16 -3.18 15.18
C ARG A 97 -7.90 -2.13 14.36
N SER A 98 -7.44 -0.90 14.44
CA SER A 98 -7.89 0.16 13.55
C SER A 98 -6.70 0.73 12.80
N GLY A 99 -6.94 1.22 11.61
CA GLY A 99 -5.89 1.75 10.77
C GLY A 99 -6.26 1.66 9.30
N PHE A 100 -5.24 1.63 8.45
CA PHE A 100 -5.43 1.67 7.01
C PHE A 100 -4.54 0.68 6.30
N LEU A 101 -4.99 0.29 5.12
CA LEU A 101 -4.19 -0.43 4.15
C LEU A 101 -3.69 0.60 3.12
N LEU A 102 -2.40 0.90 3.12
CA LEU A 102 -1.82 1.91 2.23
C LEU A 102 -1.12 1.23 1.06
N GLY A 103 -1.66 1.41 -0.15
CA GLY A 103 -1.05 0.87 -1.36
C GLY A 103 0.01 1.80 -1.92
N TYR A 104 1.10 1.25 -2.44
CA TYR A 104 2.19 2.05 -3.02
C TYR A 104 2.57 1.62 -4.43
N ALA A 105 2.02 0.52 -4.92
CA ALA A 105 2.46 -0.07 -6.19
C ALA A 105 2.21 0.83 -7.40
N GLY A 106 1.14 1.62 -7.40
CA GLY A 106 0.76 2.46 -8.52
C GLY A 106 1.16 3.93 -8.43
N PHE A 107 1.96 4.33 -7.43
CA PHE A 107 2.15 5.75 -7.14
C PHE A 107 3.63 6.13 -7.12
N GLY A 108 3.93 7.30 -7.69
CA GLY A 108 5.25 7.91 -7.61
C GLY A 108 5.42 8.73 -6.33
N LYS A 109 6.63 9.29 -6.16
CA LYS A 109 6.98 10.04 -4.96
C LYS A 109 6.10 11.27 -4.74
N THR A 110 5.76 12.00 -5.80
CA THR A 110 4.91 13.20 -5.69
C THR A 110 3.53 12.85 -5.16
N GLU A 111 2.92 11.80 -5.70
CA GLU A 111 1.60 11.35 -5.27
C GLU A 111 1.62 10.85 -3.82
N MET A 112 2.64 10.09 -3.45
CA MET A 112 2.82 9.61 -2.08
C MET A 112 3.05 10.76 -1.10
N THR A 113 3.81 11.79 -1.50
CA THR A 113 4.04 12.97 -0.69
C THR A 113 2.73 13.70 -0.40
N ASN A 114 1.93 13.92 -1.44
CA ASN A 114 0.64 14.59 -1.29
C ASN A 114 -0.32 13.78 -0.43
N ALA A 115 -0.35 12.46 -0.62
CA ALA A 115 -1.20 11.57 0.17
C ALA A 115 -0.80 11.57 1.65
N THR A 116 0.49 11.52 1.96
CA THR A 116 0.95 11.53 3.36
C THR A 116 0.69 12.86 4.05
N ARG A 117 0.77 13.96 3.32
CA ARG A 117 0.37 15.27 3.85
C ARG A 117 -1.11 15.31 4.17
N THR A 118 -1.92 14.71 3.33
CA THR A 118 -3.37 14.61 3.56
C THR A 118 -3.65 13.73 4.78
N LEU A 119 -2.97 12.60 4.92
CA LEU A 119 -3.06 11.76 6.12
C LEU A 119 -2.75 12.58 7.38
N SER A 120 -1.66 13.33 7.36
CA SER A 120 -1.24 14.14 8.51
C SER A 120 -2.26 15.21 8.87
N ARG A 121 -2.90 15.80 7.87
CA ARG A 121 -3.90 16.85 8.09
C ARG A 121 -5.21 16.30 8.66
N ILE A 122 -5.64 15.13 8.18
CA ILE A 122 -6.96 14.58 8.51
C ILE A 122 -6.93 13.75 9.79
N ILE A 123 -5.86 12.99 10.02
CA ILE A 123 -5.76 12.13 11.21
C ILE A 123 -5.48 12.99 12.44
N PRO A 124 -6.34 12.92 13.47
CA PRO A 124 -6.07 13.64 14.73
C PRO A 124 -4.93 12.96 15.49
N LYS A 125 -3.87 13.72 15.80
CA LYS A 125 -2.63 13.19 16.37
C LYS A 125 -2.48 13.48 17.86
N THR A 126 -3.56 13.74 18.55
CA THR A 126 -3.53 13.98 20.01
C THR A 126 -4.36 12.98 20.78
#